data_7035e6c49fa7ba339e00f77f81f7560d
#
_entry.id   7035e6c49fa7ba339e00f77f81f7560d
#
_cell.length_a   1.000
_cell.length_b   1.000
_cell.length_c   1.000
_cell.angle_alpha   90.00
_cell.angle_beta   90.00
_cell.angle_gamma   90.00
#
_symmetry.space_group_name_H-M   'P 1'
#
loop_
_entity.id
_entity.type
_entity.pdbx_description
1 polymer ?
#
loop_
_entity_poly.entity_id
_entity_poly.type
_entity_poly.pdbx_seq_one_letter_code
_entity_poly.pdbx_strand_id
1 'polypeptide(L)'
;MSGKDDTMSFNYYMPTRILFGKGALNKLHKQKLPGSRALIVISSGKSTKNNGYLARLEEQLEKAGVTHVLFDKILPNPVKEHVMEGAALAKEQKCDFVIGLGGGSSIDSAKSIAVMATNDGDYWDYISGGTGKGKPVLNAPLPIIAITTT
;
A
#
# COMPACT_ATOMS: atom_id res chain seq x y z
N MET A 1 22.11 -24.81 -29.92
CA MET A 1 21.72 -24.57 -29.33
C MET A 1 21.84 -23.83 -28.41
N SER A 2 21.45 -23.39 -27.95
CA SER A 2 21.58 -22.24 -27.29
C SER A 2 20.86 -22.11 -26.02
N GLY A 3 20.39 -23.12 -25.47
CA GLY A 3 19.70 -23.10 -24.19
C GLY A 3 20.52 -22.52 -23.06
N LYS A 4 21.83 -22.50 -23.24
CA LYS A 4 22.74 -21.92 -22.25
C LYS A 4 22.54 -20.44 -22.09
N ASP A 5 22.32 -19.74 -23.17
CA ASP A 5 22.17 -18.29 -23.14
C ASP A 5 20.81 -17.89 -22.55
N ASP A 6 19.82 -18.73 -22.78
CA ASP A 6 18.48 -18.47 -22.29
C ASP A 6 18.38 -18.48 -20.76
N THR A 7 19.25 -19.26 -20.09
CA THR A 7 19.22 -19.32 -18.62
C THR A 7 19.62 -18.01 -17.97
N MET A 8 20.35 -17.18 -18.68
CA MET A 8 20.77 -15.86 -18.17
C MET A 8 19.91 -14.73 -18.69
N SER A 9 18.92 -15.04 -19.51
CA SER A 9 18.07 -14.04 -20.11
C SER A 9 16.81 -13.82 -19.27
N PHE A 10 16.52 -12.58 -18.96
CA PHE A 10 15.27 -12.23 -18.30
C PHE A 10 14.84 -10.83 -18.71
N ASN A 11 13.55 -10.58 -18.58
CA ASN A 11 12.97 -9.28 -18.86
C ASN A 11 12.38 -8.75 -17.56
N TYR A 12 12.85 -7.58 -17.12
CA TYR A 12 12.43 -6.97 -15.87
C TYR A 12 11.86 -5.58 -16.13
N TYR A 13 10.60 -5.39 -15.75
CA TYR A 13 9.93 -4.11 -15.90
C TYR A 13 9.25 -3.74 -14.59
N MET A 14 9.67 -2.62 -14.00
CA MET A 14 9.11 -2.15 -12.74
C MET A 14 8.79 -0.65 -12.86
N PRO A 15 7.58 -0.29 -13.28
CA PRO A 15 7.19 1.11 -13.47
C PRO A 15 6.90 1.80 -12.13
N THR A 16 7.83 1.70 -11.19
CA THR A 16 7.71 2.30 -9.86
C THR A 16 8.58 3.54 -9.79
N ARG A 17 7.97 4.67 -9.44
CA ARG A 17 8.74 5.88 -9.17
C ARG A 17 9.30 5.79 -7.77
N ILE A 18 10.61 6.00 -7.64
CA ILE A 18 11.30 5.98 -6.35
C ILE A 18 11.75 7.40 -6.03
N LEU A 19 11.35 7.89 -4.85
CA LEU A 19 11.82 9.14 -4.30
C LEU A 19 12.70 8.80 -3.10
N PHE A 20 14.01 8.94 -3.28
CA PHE A 20 14.98 8.52 -2.29
C PHE A 20 15.88 9.68 -1.87
N GLY A 21 16.21 9.72 -0.58
CA GLY A 21 17.15 10.68 -0.06
C GLY A 21 16.67 11.30 1.25
N LYS A 22 17.58 11.97 1.92
CA LYS A 22 17.28 12.67 3.17
C LYS A 22 16.19 13.74 2.91
N GLY A 23 15.12 13.70 3.70
CA GLY A 23 14.02 14.64 3.56
C GLY A 23 13.11 14.39 2.36
N ALA A 24 13.21 13.23 1.73
CA ALA A 24 12.39 12.90 0.56
C ALA A 24 10.89 13.03 0.81
N LEU A 25 10.42 12.63 2.00
CA LEU A 25 9.02 12.75 2.36
C LEU A 25 8.51 14.20 2.27
N ASN A 26 9.33 15.16 2.61
CA ASN A 26 8.96 16.58 2.57
C ASN A 26 8.76 17.12 1.15
N LYS A 27 9.09 16.33 0.14
CA LYS A 27 8.91 16.67 -1.28
C LYS A 27 7.73 15.92 -1.92
N LEU A 28 7.00 15.14 -1.15
CA LEU A 28 5.91 14.32 -1.68
C LEU A 28 4.84 15.19 -2.35
N HIS A 29 4.52 16.34 -1.78
CA HIS A 29 3.50 17.25 -2.33
C HIS A 29 3.85 17.78 -3.72
N LYS A 30 5.13 17.71 -4.13
CA LYS A 30 5.59 18.13 -5.46
C LYS A 30 5.43 17.02 -6.50
N GLN A 31 5.14 15.81 -6.09
CA GLN A 31 4.94 14.69 -6.99
C GLN A 31 3.49 14.66 -7.46
N LYS A 32 3.27 14.11 -8.65
CA LYS A 32 1.93 13.83 -9.11
C LYS A 32 1.39 12.63 -8.34
N LEU A 33 0.43 12.86 -7.47
CA LEU A 33 -0.20 11.79 -6.69
C LEU A 33 -1.25 11.07 -7.52
N PRO A 34 -1.50 9.78 -7.25
CA PRO A 34 -2.37 8.96 -8.09
C PRO A 34 -3.86 9.16 -7.85
N GLY A 35 -4.25 10.05 -6.98
CA GLY A 35 -5.66 10.27 -6.66
C GLY A 35 -5.89 11.49 -5.79
N SER A 36 -7.11 11.66 -5.32
CA SER A 36 -7.54 12.82 -4.54
C SER A 36 -7.91 12.49 -3.09
N ARG A 37 -8.06 11.22 -2.75
CA ARG A 37 -8.40 10.80 -1.39
C ARG A 37 -7.67 9.51 -1.04
N ALA A 38 -6.76 9.59 -0.07
CA ALA A 38 -5.89 8.49 0.33
C ALA A 38 -6.43 7.75 1.55
N LEU A 39 -6.24 6.43 1.58
CA LEU A 39 -6.30 5.66 2.81
C LEU A 39 -4.86 5.49 3.30
N ILE A 40 -4.55 6.01 4.48
CA ILE A 40 -3.24 5.83 5.11
C ILE A 40 -3.30 4.60 6.01
N VAL A 41 -2.44 3.62 5.74
CA VAL A 41 -2.36 2.36 6.48
C VAL A 41 -1.10 2.36 7.33
N ILE A 42 -1.26 2.26 8.64
CA ILE A 42 -0.15 2.17 9.60
C ILE A 42 -0.42 1.06 10.61
N SER A 43 0.62 0.70 11.37
CA SER A 43 0.47 -0.28 12.44
C SER A 43 -0.30 0.30 13.64
N SER A 44 -0.85 -0.58 14.45
CA SER A 44 -1.55 -0.21 15.68
C SER A 44 -0.61 0.32 16.76
N GLY A 45 0.71 0.16 16.58
CA GLY A 45 1.70 0.71 17.52
C GLY A 45 1.80 2.23 17.42
N LYS A 46 2.55 2.82 18.34
CA LYS A 46 2.63 4.27 18.47
C LYS A 46 3.84 4.90 17.79
N SER A 47 4.79 4.10 17.30
CA SER A 47 6.07 4.63 16.81
C SER A 47 5.91 5.58 15.62
N THR A 48 5.08 5.23 14.66
CA THR A 48 4.85 6.08 13.47
C THR A 48 4.25 7.43 13.84
N LYS A 49 3.34 7.44 14.81
CA LYS A 49 2.73 8.67 15.32
C LYS A 49 3.73 9.47 16.16
N ASN A 50 4.40 8.81 17.11
CA ASN A 50 5.31 9.46 18.05
C ASN A 50 6.57 10.02 17.37
N ASN A 51 7.03 9.39 16.29
CA ASN A 51 8.18 9.85 15.53
C ASN A 51 7.85 10.97 14.53
N GLY A 52 6.59 11.36 14.44
CA GLY A 52 6.15 12.45 13.57
C GLY A 52 5.99 12.09 12.10
N TYR A 53 6.15 10.84 11.72
CA TYR A 53 6.02 10.43 10.31
C TYR A 53 4.61 10.60 9.79
N LEU A 54 3.60 10.23 10.58
CA LEU A 54 2.21 10.40 10.20
C LEU A 54 1.87 11.88 10.00
N ALA A 55 2.26 12.73 10.94
CA ALA A 55 2.00 14.17 10.86
C ALA A 55 2.66 14.80 9.62
N ARG A 56 3.89 14.38 9.29
CA ARG A 56 4.56 14.84 8.08
C ARG A 56 3.82 14.42 6.81
N LEU A 57 3.35 13.18 6.77
CA LEU A 57 2.61 12.68 5.63
C LEU A 57 1.31 13.47 5.45
N GLU A 58 0.58 13.65 6.53
CA GLU A 58 -0.68 14.41 6.52
C GLU A 58 -0.46 15.84 6.01
N GLU A 59 0.60 16.49 6.48
CA GLU A 59 0.97 17.82 6.01
C GLU A 59 1.24 17.85 4.50
N GLN A 60 1.97 16.85 3.99
CA GLN A 60 2.27 16.75 2.55
C GLN A 60 1.00 16.55 1.72
N LEU A 61 0.08 15.74 2.21
CA LEU A 61 -1.20 15.51 1.53
C LEU A 61 -2.04 16.79 1.50
N GLU A 62 -2.07 17.53 2.60
CA GLU A 62 -2.76 18.82 2.66
C GLU A 62 -2.18 19.81 1.66
N LYS A 63 -0.85 19.90 1.58
CA LYS A 63 -0.17 20.76 0.59
C LYS A 63 -0.49 20.37 -0.84
N ALA A 64 -0.76 19.09 -1.09
CA ALA A 64 -1.12 18.58 -2.40
C ALA A 64 -2.62 18.69 -2.70
N GLY A 65 -3.43 19.14 -1.75
CA GLY A 65 -4.88 19.19 -1.90
C GLY A 65 -5.55 17.82 -1.84
N VAL A 66 -4.91 16.83 -1.22
CA VAL A 66 -5.41 15.46 -1.09
C VAL A 66 -6.01 15.25 0.29
N THR A 67 -7.26 14.79 0.35
CA THR A 67 -7.89 14.39 1.60
C THR A 67 -7.44 12.97 1.97
N HIS A 68 -7.57 12.62 3.25
CA HIS A 68 -7.13 11.31 3.70
C HIS A 68 -7.99 10.75 4.83
N VAL A 69 -7.94 9.43 4.97
CA VAL A 69 -8.56 8.66 6.05
C VAL A 69 -7.47 7.76 6.64
N LEU A 70 -7.43 7.64 7.96
CA LEU A 70 -6.43 6.83 8.65
C LEU A 70 -6.99 5.45 9.00
N PHE A 71 -6.22 4.42 8.70
CA PHE A 71 -6.46 3.06 9.17
C PHE A 71 -5.22 2.60 9.95
N ASP A 72 -5.32 2.52 11.27
CA ASP A 72 -4.20 2.29 12.18
C ASP A 72 -4.33 0.99 12.97
N LYS A 73 -4.86 -0.05 12.35
CA LYS A 73 -5.15 -1.33 13.03
C LYS A 73 -4.27 -2.49 12.63
N ILE A 74 -3.21 -2.26 11.85
CA ILE A 74 -2.35 -3.33 11.39
C ILE A 74 -1.45 -3.82 12.52
N LEU A 75 -1.49 -5.14 12.76
CA LEU A 75 -0.64 -5.81 13.74
C LEU A 75 0.69 -6.26 13.08
N PRO A 76 1.74 -6.54 13.89
CA PRO A 76 3.01 -7.07 13.37
C PRO A 76 2.82 -8.35 12.54
N ASN A 77 1.87 -9.21 12.94
CA ASN A 77 1.42 -10.34 12.15
C ASN A 77 0.02 -10.05 11.64
N PRO A 78 -0.10 -9.43 10.46
CA PRO A 78 -1.40 -8.99 9.95
C PRO A 78 -2.35 -10.16 9.78
N VAL A 79 -3.61 -9.95 10.14
CA VAL A 79 -4.67 -10.94 9.97
C VAL A 79 -5.63 -10.50 8.87
N LYS A 80 -6.26 -11.47 8.25
CA LYS A 80 -7.21 -11.26 7.16
C LYS A 80 -8.29 -10.24 7.51
N GLU A 81 -8.81 -10.31 8.72
CA GLU A 81 -9.90 -9.45 9.18
C GLU A 81 -9.51 -7.98 9.11
N HIS A 82 -8.26 -7.63 9.44
CA HIS A 82 -7.79 -6.25 9.35
C HIS A 82 -7.66 -5.77 7.91
N VAL A 83 -7.22 -6.66 7.00
CA VAL A 83 -7.17 -6.34 5.57
C VAL A 83 -8.57 -6.06 5.05
N MET A 84 -9.52 -6.91 5.38
CA MET A 84 -10.91 -6.74 4.94
C MET A 84 -11.56 -5.49 5.53
N GLU A 85 -11.26 -5.18 6.78
CA GLU A 85 -11.73 -3.96 7.44
C GLU A 85 -11.18 -2.71 6.76
N GLY A 86 -9.89 -2.70 6.46
CA GLY A 86 -9.25 -1.60 5.73
C GLY A 86 -9.83 -1.40 4.35
N ALA A 87 -10.08 -2.50 3.63
CA ALA A 87 -10.71 -2.45 2.31
C ALA A 87 -12.14 -1.90 2.37
N ALA A 88 -12.92 -2.33 3.36
CA ALA A 88 -14.27 -1.82 3.58
C ALA A 88 -14.26 -0.31 3.87
N LEU A 89 -13.33 0.15 4.70
CA LEU A 89 -13.17 1.57 5.00
C LEU A 89 -12.81 2.37 3.74
N ALA A 90 -11.90 1.84 2.91
CA ALA A 90 -11.53 2.49 1.66
C ALA A 90 -12.74 2.66 0.73
N LYS A 91 -13.57 1.62 0.61
CA LYS A 91 -14.80 1.68 -0.20
C LYS A 91 -15.80 2.66 0.37
N GLU A 92 -16.07 2.58 1.66
CA GLU A 92 -17.03 3.44 2.35
C GLU A 92 -16.65 4.91 2.21
N GLN A 93 -15.38 5.23 2.43
CA GLN A 93 -14.86 6.58 2.39
C GLN A 93 -14.47 7.02 0.98
N LYS A 94 -14.66 6.18 -0.02
CA LYS A 94 -14.35 6.48 -1.43
C LYS A 94 -12.91 6.90 -1.66
N CYS A 95 -11.98 6.22 -0.99
CA CYS A 95 -10.56 6.42 -1.21
C CYS A 95 -10.17 5.88 -2.58
N ASP A 96 -9.36 6.62 -3.31
CA ASP A 96 -8.94 6.26 -4.67
C ASP A 96 -7.48 5.84 -4.76
N PHE A 97 -6.74 5.88 -3.65
CA PHE A 97 -5.42 5.26 -3.54
C PHE A 97 -5.09 4.97 -2.08
N VAL A 98 -4.03 4.18 -1.87
CA VAL A 98 -3.63 3.70 -0.55
C VAL A 98 -2.18 4.07 -0.30
N ILE A 99 -1.87 4.51 0.91
CA ILE A 99 -0.50 4.80 1.34
C ILE A 99 -0.17 3.87 2.49
N GLY A 100 0.86 3.03 2.32
CA GLY A 100 1.42 2.24 3.40
C GLY A 100 2.60 2.98 4.01
N LEU A 101 2.49 3.35 5.28
CA LEU A 101 3.52 4.10 6.00
C LEU A 101 4.03 3.26 7.17
N GLY A 102 5.31 2.93 7.16
CA GLY A 102 5.93 2.17 8.24
C GLY A 102 6.81 1.03 7.74
N GLY A 103 6.79 -0.09 8.43
CA GLY A 103 7.56 -1.28 8.09
C GLY A 103 6.82 -2.21 7.14
N GLY A 104 7.38 -3.41 6.95
CA GLY A 104 6.87 -4.39 6.00
C GLY A 104 5.40 -4.75 6.22
N SER A 105 4.96 -4.90 7.48
CA SER A 105 3.57 -5.25 7.79
C SER A 105 2.58 -4.21 7.28
N SER A 106 2.90 -2.93 7.48
CA SER A 106 2.04 -1.82 7.02
C SER A 106 1.99 -1.76 5.49
N ILE A 107 3.15 -1.90 4.84
CA ILE A 107 3.26 -1.83 3.39
C ILE A 107 2.56 -3.02 2.73
N ASP A 108 2.80 -4.23 3.23
CA ASP A 108 2.16 -5.44 2.69
C ASP A 108 0.65 -5.40 2.89
N SER A 109 0.20 -4.95 4.06
CA SER A 109 -1.23 -4.78 4.32
C SER A 109 -1.87 -3.74 3.41
N ALA A 110 -1.17 -2.64 3.14
CA ALA A 110 -1.65 -1.62 2.21
C ALA A 110 -1.86 -2.20 0.81
N LYS A 111 -0.93 -3.04 0.34
CA LYS A 111 -1.07 -3.72 -0.96
C LYS A 111 -2.28 -4.64 -0.99
N SER A 112 -2.47 -5.42 0.07
CA SER A 112 -3.61 -6.34 0.18
C SER A 112 -4.94 -5.59 0.25
N ILE A 113 -4.99 -4.50 1.01
CA ILE A 113 -6.16 -3.63 1.09
C ILE A 113 -6.49 -3.04 -0.29
N ALA A 114 -5.48 -2.60 -1.03
CA ALA A 114 -5.65 -2.04 -2.37
C ALA A 114 -6.27 -3.05 -3.34
N VAL A 115 -5.89 -4.32 -3.24
CA VAL A 115 -6.49 -5.41 -4.03
C VAL A 115 -7.96 -5.60 -3.63
N MET A 116 -8.23 -5.71 -2.34
CA MET A 116 -9.58 -6.01 -1.86
C MET A 116 -10.53 -4.82 -1.98
N ALA A 117 -10.02 -3.61 -2.13
CA ALA A 117 -10.85 -2.43 -2.35
C ALA A 117 -11.52 -2.43 -3.73
N THR A 118 -10.99 -3.17 -4.70
CA THR A 118 -11.51 -3.21 -6.08
C THR A 118 -11.97 -4.59 -6.52
N ASN A 119 -11.76 -5.63 -5.71
CA ASN A 119 -12.13 -6.99 -6.03
C ASN A 119 -13.11 -7.53 -4.99
N ASP A 120 -14.05 -8.34 -5.46
CA ASP A 120 -15.08 -8.92 -4.60
C ASP A 120 -14.59 -10.18 -3.90
N GLY A 121 -15.33 -10.58 -2.85
CA GLY A 121 -15.07 -11.81 -2.13
C GLY A 121 -14.18 -11.61 -0.92
N ASP A 122 -13.56 -12.70 -0.51
CA ASP A 122 -12.71 -12.75 0.69
C ASP A 122 -11.23 -12.68 0.27
N TYR A 123 -10.42 -12.02 1.07
CA TYR A 123 -8.98 -11.93 0.84
C TYR A 123 -8.35 -13.31 0.66
N TRP A 124 -8.82 -14.30 1.42
CA TRP A 124 -8.31 -15.67 1.34
C TRP A 124 -8.49 -16.30 -0.04
N ASP A 125 -9.50 -15.86 -0.79
CA ASP A 125 -9.72 -16.36 -2.15
C ASP A 125 -8.54 -16.05 -3.08
N TYR A 126 -7.78 -14.99 -2.80
CA TYR A 126 -6.69 -14.52 -3.65
C TYR A 126 -5.31 -15.00 -3.19
N ILE A 127 -5.23 -15.63 -2.02
CA ILE A 127 -3.96 -16.15 -1.50
C ILE A 127 -3.60 -17.45 -2.20
N SER A 128 -2.36 -17.57 -2.63
CA SER A 128 -1.80 -18.80 -3.17
C SER A 128 -1.15 -19.61 -2.07
N GLY A 129 -1.43 -20.90 -2.01
CA GLY A 129 -0.86 -21.80 -1.02
C GLY A 129 -1.74 -22.01 0.21
N GLY A 130 -1.39 -22.99 1.03
CA GLY A 130 -2.18 -23.37 2.18
C GLY A 130 -3.63 -23.71 1.80
N THR A 131 -4.58 -23.08 2.50
CA THR A 131 -6.02 -23.21 2.19
C THR A 131 -6.54 -22.08 1.31
N GLY A 132 -5.65 -21.21 0.82
CA GLY A 132 -6.04 -20.15 -0.11
C GLY A 132 -6.44 -20.72 -1.47
N LYS A 133 -7.26 -19.98 -2.18
CA LYS A 133 -7.82 -20.45 -3.47
C LYS A 133 -7.02 -19.99 -4.68
N GLY A 134 -6.06 -19.06 -4.49
CA GLY A 134 -5.23 -18.55 -5.59
C GLY A 134 -6.01 -17.92 -6.72
N LYS A 135 -7.18 -17.35 -6.44
CA LYS A 135 -8.04 -16.75 -7.44
C LYS A 135 -7.32 -15.58 -8.13
N PRO A 136 -7.44 -15.44 -9.45
CA PRO A 136 -6.79 -14.31 -10.14
C PRO A 136 -7.47 -13.00 -9.79
N VAL A 137 -6.64 -11.94 -9.71
CA VAL A 137 -7.11 -10.57 -9.50
C VAL A 137 -7.66 -10.04 -10.81
N LEU A 138 -8.96 -9.81 -10.89
CA LEU A 138 -9.64 -9.42 -12.12
C LEU A 138 -9.68 -7.90 -12.33
N ASN A 139 -9.82 -7.14 -11.25
CA ASN A 139 -9.82 -5.69 -11.30
C ASN A 139 -8.49 -5.14 -10.79
N ALA A 140 -7.98 -4.11 -11.45
CA ALA A 140 -6.73 -3.47 -11.02
C ALA A 140 -6.86 -2.98 -9.58
N PRO A 141 -5.86 -3.24 -8.72
CA PRO A 141 -5.84 -2.69 -7.37
C PRO A 141 -5.84 -1.16 -7.38
N LEU A 142 -6.24 -0.56 -6.27
CA LEU A 142 -6.01 0.87 -6.10
C LEU A 142 -4.51 1.17 -6.19
N PRO A 143 -4.12 2.32 -6.73
CA PRO A 143 -2.71 2.73 -6.72
C PRO A 143 -2.16 2.79 -5.31
N ILE A 144 -0.87 2.51 -5.15
CA ILE A 144 -0.21 2.42 -3.84
C ILE A 144 1.00 3.32 -3.81
N ILE A 145 1.18 3.99 -2.67
CA ILE A 145 2.43 4.64 -2.31
C ILE A 145 2.96 3.94 -1.07
N ALA A 146 4.19 3.48 -1.12
CA ALA A 146 4.86 2.85 0.02
C ALA A 146 5.91 3.82 0.58
N ILE A 147 5.81 4.10 1.88
CA ILE A 147 6.75 4.98 2.58
C ILE A 147 7.37 4.17 3.71
N THR A 148 8.63 3.80 3.54
CA THR A 148 9.33 3.01 4.55
C THR A 148 9.92 3.93 5.62
N THR A 149 9.82 3.50 6.89
CA THR A 149 10.37 4.25 8.03
C THR A 149 11.54 3.53 8.68
N THR A 150 11.99 2.43 8.10
CA THR A 150 13.14 1.65 8.61
C THR A 150 14.38 1.86 7.78
#